data_fc9f424f6f401854a567f4c35c913ea8
#
_entry.id   fc9f424f6f401854a567f4c35c913ea8
#
_cell.length_a   1.000
_cell.length_b   1.000
_cell.length_c   1.000
_cell.angle_alpha   90.00
_cell.angle_beta   90.00
_cell.angle_gamma   90.00
#
_symmetry.space_group_name_H-M   'P 1'
#
loop_
_entity.id
_entity.type
_entity.pdbx_description
1 polymer ?
#
loop_
_entity_poly.entity_id
_entity_poly.type
_entity_poly.pdbx_seq_one_letter_code
_entity_poly.pdbx_strand_id
1 'polypeptide(L)'
;NSLHCNYLRYNEKTGYGFATRNPVAIDYSQKDTLWMHSDSMKIYTFHINTDSVYRKVHAFHKVRAYRTDVQAVCDSLVFNSKDSCMTMYKDPIVWNANRQLLGEVIKAYMNDSTIRMAHVIGQALSIDEMPDSVHFNQVTSKEMKAYFENGQARMGESIGNVQTIYYLTNDKDSSIVGLNYMETDTMRMYLSPERQLQKIWANKSVGTFYPITQVPPSKVKLPNFAWFDDIRP
;
A
#
# COMPACT_ATOMS: atom_id res chain seq x y z
N ASN A 1 15.60 -16.48 -3.49
CA ASN A 1 15.85 -15.06 -3.24
C ASN A 1 17.35 -14.77 -3.43
N SER A 2 17.71 -13.65 -4.01
CA SER A 2 19.09 -13.23 -4.22
C SER A 2 19.31 -11.78 -3.80
N LEU A 3 20.57 -11.43 -3.49
CA LEU A 3 21.00 -10.08 -3.21
C LEU A 3 22.21 -9.76 -4.10
N HIS A 4 22.08 -8.75 -4.95
CA HIS A 4 23.15 -8.24 -5.81
C HIS A 4 23.63 -6.90 -5.29
N CYS A 5 24.93 -6.68 -5.22
CA CYS A 5 25.54 -5.41 -4.80
C CYS A 5 27.01 -5.38 -5.18
N ASN A 6 27.62 -4.20 -5.18
CA ASN A 6 29.06 -4.05 -5.46
C ASN A 6 29.93 -4.20 -4.20
N TYR A 7 29.33 -4.19 -3.01
CA TYR A 7 30.01 -4.47 -1.75
C TYR A 7 29.10 -5.21 -0.78
N LEU A 8 29.53 -6.40 -0.36
CA LEU A 8 28.84 -7.24 0.64
C LEU A 8 29.86 -7.69 1.70
N ARG A 9 29.49 -7.55 2.96
CA ARG A 9 30.17 -8.16 4.10
C ARG A 9 29.16 -8.99 4.88
N TYR A 10 29.46 -10.25 5.12
CA TYR A 10 28.63 -11.13 5.94
C TYR A 10 29.50 -11.84 6.97
N ASN A 11 29.01 -11.95 8.20
CA ASN A 11 29.65 -12.67 9.29
C ASN A 11 28.77 -13.84 9.73
N GLU A 12 29.19 -15.05 9.40
CA GLU A 12 28.43 -16.28 9.66
C GLU A 12 28.24 -16.56 11.16
N LYS A 13 29.18 -16.13 12.02
CA LYS A 13 29.08 -16.34 13.48
C LYS A 13 28.04 -15.45 14.14
N THR A 14 27.90 -14.21 13.68
CA THR A 14 26.96 -13.23 14.23
C THR A 14 25.68 -13.12 13.44
N GLY A 15 25.65 -13.69 12.22
CA GLY A 15 24.50 -13.56 11.30
C GLY A 15 24.26 -12.14 10.77
N TYR A 16 25.25 -11.25 10.93
CA TYR A 16 25.15 -9.88 10.47
C TYR A 16 25.70 -9.74 9.05
N GLY A 17 24.89 -9.15 8.17
CA GLY A 17 25.25 -8.79 6.80
C GLY A 17 25.08 -7.29 6.54
N PHE A 18 25.95 -6.73 5.72
CA PHE A 18 25.86 -5.37 5.23
C PHE A 18 26.16 -5.32 3.74
N ALA A 19 25.22 -4.79 2.97
CA ALA A 19 25.33 -4.60 1.53
C ALA A 19 25.16 -3.12 1.18
N THR A 20 25.99 -2.62 0.27
CA THR A 20 25.95 -1.24 -0.19
C THR A 20 26.48 -1.11 -1.62
N ARG A 21 26.47 0.08 -2.20
CA ARG A 21 26.84 0.35 -3.59
C ARG A 21 25.89 -0.40 -4.53
N ASN A 22 24.68 0.14 -4.65
CA ASN A 22 23.57 -0.38 -5.44
C ASN A 22 23.08 -1.79 -5.02
N PRO A 23 22.73 -2.03 -3.75
CA PRO A 23 22.13 -3.30 -3.37
C PRO A 23 20.75 -3.45 -3.99
N VAL A 24 20.51 -4.59 -4.61
CA VAL A 24 19.23 -5.02 -5.17
C VAL A 24 18.88 -6.39 -4.60
N ALA A 25 17.83 -6.44 -3.80
CA ALA A 25 17.23 -7.71 -3.35
C ALA A 25 16.18 -8.16 -4.36
N ILE A 26 16.20 -9.45 -4.69
CA ILE A 26 15.29 -10.05 -5.67
C ILE A 26 14.60 -11.23 -5.02
N ASP A 27 13.27 -11.22 -5.02
CA ASP A 27 12.44 -12.29 -4.50
C ASP A 27 11.70 -12.99 -5.65
N TYR A 28 11.99 -14.28 -5.83
CA TYR A 28 11.40 -15.18 -6.83
C TYR A 28 10.35 -16.12 -6.22
N SER A 29 9.97 -15.93 -4.95
CA SER A 29 9.06 -16.84 -4.23
C SER A 29 7.62 -16.80 -4.74
N GLN A 30 7.27 -15.75 -5.49
CA GLN A 30 5.96 -15.56 -6.08
C GLN A 30 5.98 -15.72 -7.60
N LYS A 31 4.81 -15.74 -8.22
CA LYS A 31 4.65 -15.83 -9.68
C LYS A 31 5.41 -14.73 -10.41
N ASP A 32 5.35 -13.50 -9.87
CA ASP A 32 6.04 -12.34 -10.41
C ASP A 32 7.19 -11.95 -9.49
N THR A 33 8.34 -11.63 -10.07
CA THR A 33 9.56 -11.27 -9.34
C THR A 33 9.43 -9.89 -8.69
N LEU A 34 9.74 -9.81 -7.39
CA LEU A 34 9.87 -8.54 -6.68
C LEU A 34 11.34 -8.10 -6.68
N TRP A 35 11.56 -6.88 -7.13
CA TRP A 35 12.86 -6.20 -7.10
C TRP A 35 12.82 -5.09 -6.05
N MET A 36 13.82 -5.01 -5.19
CA MET A 36 13.93 -3.95 -4.19
C MET A 36 15.34 -3.36 -4.20
N HIS A 37 15.42 -2.06 -4.40
CA HIS A 37 16.66 -1.27 -4.37
C HIS A 37 16.66 -0.32 -3.19
N SER A 38 17.86 0.01 -2.67
CA SER A 38 18.10 1.05 -1.66
C SER A 38 19.57 1.49 -1.68
N ASP A 39 19.94 2.52 -0.92
CA ASP A 39 21.34 2.94 -0.80
C ASP A 39 22.17 1.90 0.00
N SER A 40 21.57 1.24 1.00
CA SER A 40 22.21 0.16 1.76
C SER A 40 21.19 -0.81 2.37
N MET A 41 21.61 -2.04 2.61
CA MET A 41 20.83 -3.07 3.28
C MET A 41 21.62 -3.70 4.41
N LYS A 42 20.96 -3.91 5.56
CA LYS A 42 21.49 -4.66 6.70
C LYS A 42 20.66 -5.91 6.90
N ILE A 43 21.33 -7.04 7.09
CA ILE A 43 20.69 -8.33 7.32
C ILE A 43 21.08 -8.80 8.72
N TYR A 44 20.10 -9.18 9.50
CA TYR A 44 20.29 -9.77 10.84
C TYR A 44 19.67 -11.16 10.83
N THR A 45 20.49 -12.17 11.07
CA THR A 45 20.02 -13.56 11.23
C THR A 45 20.01 -13.90 12.71
N PHE A 46 18.88 -14.32 13.21
CA PHE A 46 18.68 -14.71 14.61
C PHE A 46 18.51 -16.21 14.71
N HIS A 47 18.91 -16.79 15.85
CA HIS A 47 18.84 -18.22 16.13
C HIS A 47 19.55 -19.08 15.07
N ILE A 48 20.77 -18.66 14.70
CA ILE A 48 21.59 -19.33 13.70
C ILE A 48 21.79 -20.80 14.07
N ASN A 49 21.67 -21.69 13.07
CA ASN A 49 21.79 -23.15 13.23
C ASN A 49 20.72 -23.79 14.13
N THR A 50 19.56 -23.19 14.25
CA THR A 50 18.39 -23.78 14.92
C THR A 50 17.20 -23.84 13.98
N ASP A 51 16.21 -24.67 14.30
CA ASP A 51 14.94 -24.78 13.52
C ASP A 51 14.10 -23.50 13.61
N SER A 52 14.39 -22.60 14.54
CA SER A 52 13.70 -21.32 14.73
C SER A 52 14.45 -20.13 14.11
N VAL A 53 15.34 -20.36 13.15
CA VAL A 53 16.07 -19.31 12.45
C VAL A 53 15.12 -18.32 11.75
N TYR A 54 15.34 -17.02 11.96
CA TYR A 54 14.63 -15.98 11.22
C TYR A 54 15.56 -14.83 10.86
N ARG A 55 15.14 -14.00 9.91
CA ARG A 55 15.92 -12.86 9.42
C ARG A 55 15.12 -11.57 9.48
N LYS A 56 15.84 -10.47 9.79
CA LYS A 56 15.35 -9.11 9.55
C LYS A 56 16.24 -8.46 8.50
N VAL A 57 15.62 -7.88 7.50
CA VAL A 57 16.30 -7.11 6.45
C VAL A 57 15.87 -5.66 6.60
N HIS A 58 16.85 -4.78 6.81
CA HIS A 58 16.62 -3.34 6.88
C HIS A 58 17.22 -2.70 5.62
N ALA A 59 16.38 -2.12 4.79
CA ALA A 59 16.78 -1.30 3.65
C ALA A 59 16.73 0.18 4.05
N PHE A 60 17.80 0.93 3.77
CA PHE A 60 17.94 2.33 4.17
C PHE A 60 18.19 3.22 2.98
N HIS A 61 17.46 4.31 2.98
CA HIS A 61 17.40 5.44 2.09
C HIS A 61 17.02 5.08 0.65
N LYS A 62 16.09 5.87 0.15
CA LYS A 62 15.61 5.80 -1.24
C LYS A 62 15.16 4.40 -1.64
N VAL A 63 14.44 3.72 -0.75
CA VAL A 63 13.91 2.39 -1.05
C VAL A 63 12.90 2.49 -2.20
N ARG A 64 13.12 1.67 -3.22
CA ARG A 64 12.23 1.50 -4.37
C ARG A 64 11.97 0.02 -4.57
N ALA A 65 10.72 -0.37 -4.60
CA ALA A 65 10.31 -1.76 -4.84
C ALA A 65 9.43 -1.82 -6.08
N TYR A 66 9.69 -2.79 -6.93
CA TYR A 66 8.95 -3.02 -8.16
C TYR A 66 8.56 -4.49 -8.30
N ARG A 67 7.28 -4.69 -8.56
CA ARG A 67 6.69 -5.90 -9.12
C ARG A 67 5.62 -5.44 -10.11
N THR A 68 5.27 -6.23 -11.11
CA THR A 68 4.35 -5.84 -12.19
C THR A 68 3.01 -5.28 -11.67
N ASP A 69 2.48 -5.86 -10.60
CA ASP A 69 1.17 -5.49 -10.02
C ASP A 69 1.26 -4.52 -8.84
N VAL A 70 2.46 -4.32 -8.25
CA VAL A 70 2.66 -3.43 -7.11
C VAL A 70 4.03 -2.76 -7.15
N GLN A 71 4.04 -1.45 -6.91
CA GLN A 71 5.26 -0.65 -6.78
C GLN A 71 5.22 0.09 -5.45
N ALA A 72 6.40 0.40 -4.90
CA ALA A 72 6.48 1.16 -3.67
C ALA A 72 7.75 2.02 -3.59
N VAL A 73 7.63 3.15 -2.91
CA VAL A 73 8.77 3.98 -2.50
C VAL A 73 8.64 4.34 -1.03
N CYS A 74 9.77 4.45 -0.34
CA CYS A 74 9.85 4.98 1.02
C CYS A 74 11.31 5.35 1.34
N ASP A 75 11.55 6.04 2.46
CA ASP A 75 12.94 6.25 2.91
C ASP A 75 13.57 4.96 3.43
N SER A 76 12.84 4.22 4.27
CA SER A 76 13.36 2.99 4.87
C SER A 76 12.30 1.90 4.99
N LEU A 77 12.77 0.64 4.93
CA LEU A 77 11.92 -0.54 4.96
C LEU A 77 12.54 -1.61 5.85
N VAL A 78 11.70 -2.28 6.64
CA VAL A 78 12.08 -3.44 7.45
C VAL A 78 11.23 -4.63 7.06
N PHE A 79 11.84 -5.70 6.62
CA PHE A 79 11.20 -7.00 6.48
C PHE A 79 11.61 -7.91 7.65
N ASN A 80 10.64 -8.52 8.32
CA ASN A 80 10.85 -9.48 9.39
C ASN A 80 10.23 -10.82 9.01
N SER A 81 11.07 -11.84 8.79
CA SER A 81 10.58 -13.16 8.37
C SER A 81 9.90 -13.96 9.49
N LYS A 82 10.03 -13.54 10.76
CA LYS A 82 9.38 -14.22 11.89
C LYS A 82 7.85 -14.05 11.88
N ASP A 83 7.38 -12.86 11.53
CA ASP A 83 5.96 -12.51 11.45
C ASP A 83 5.51 -12.26 10.00
N SER A 84 6.42 -12.48 9.04
CA SER A 84 6.23 -12.24 7.61
C SER A 84 5.67 -10.84 7.34
N CYS A 85 6.19 -9.84 8.05
CA CYS A 85 5.75 -8.46 7.97
C CYS A 85 6.82 -7.58 7.31
N MET A 86 6.39 -6.80 6.33
CA MET A 86 7.14 -5.72 5.71
C MET A 86 6.59 -4.39 6.24
N THR A 87 7.45 -3.55 6.81
CA THR A 87 7.08 -2.23 7.32
C THR A 87 7.88 -1.15 6.59
N MET A 88 7.18 -0.19 6.01
CA MET A 88 7.72 0.96 5.30
C MET A 88 7.54 2.22 6.13
N TYR A 89 8.57 3.04 6.22
CA TYR A 89 8.65 4.24 7.07
C TYR A 89 9.03 5.47 6.27
N LYS A 90 8.63 6.64 6.79
CA LYS A 90 8.91 7.97 6.25
C LYS A 90 8.39 8.12 4.83
N ASP A 91 7.18 8.60 4.75
CA ASP A 91 6.45 8.92 3.54
C ASP A 91 6.33 7.74 2.55
N PRO A 92 5.90 6.56 3.02
CA PRO A 92 5.69 5.43 2.13
C PRO A 92 4.56 5.70 1.15
N ILE A 93 4.79 5.37 -0.11
CA ILE A 93 3.78 5.36 -1.16
C ILE A 93 3.76 3.99 -1.80
N VAL A 94 2.58 3.42 -1.96
CA VAL A 94 2.37 2.12 -2.62
C VAL A 94 1.37 2.30 -3.74
N TRP A 95 1.70 1.81 -4.93
CA TRP A 95 0.80 1.75 -6.09
C TRP A 95 0.39 0.30 -6.38
N ASN A 96 -0.87 0.11 -6.70
CA ASN A 96 -1.41 -1.15 -7.22
C ASN A 96 -2.40 -0.83 -8.35
N ALA A 97 -2.00 -1.09 -9.57
CA ALA A 97 -2.71 -0.65 -10.78
C ALA A 97 -2.91 0.88 -10.79
N ASN A 98 -4.13 1.37 -10.81
CA ASN A 98 -4.52 2.77 -10.79
C ASN A 98 -4.76 3.32 -9.36
N ARG A 99 -4.41 2.57 -8.32
CA ARG A 99 -4.57 2.99 -6.92
C ARG A 99 -3.25 3.36 -6.28
N GLN A 100 -3.26 4.42 -5.50
CA GLN A 100 -2.16 4.89 -4.68
C GLN A 100 -2.56 4.91 -3.20
N LEU A 101 -1.69 4.40 -2.33
CA LEU A 101 -1.83 4.42 -0.87
C LEU A 101 -0.70 5.23 -0.25
N LEU A 102 -1.05 6.10 0.68
CA LEU A 102 -0.11 6.93 1.44
C LEU A 102 -0.42 6.85 2.94
N GLY A 103 0.60 7.09 3.76
CA GLY A 103 0.48 7.18 5.22
C GLY A 103 1.83 7.46 5.86
N GLU A 104 1.89 7.56 7.17
CA GLU A 104 3.16 7.72 7.91
C GLU A 104 3.94 6.40 7.98
N VAL A 105 3.20 5.29 8.11
CA VAL A 105 3.74 3.93 8.10
C VAL A 105 2.80 3.02 7.32
N ILE A 106 3.35 2.19 6.44
CA ILE A 106 2.59 1.13 5.76
C ILE A 106 3.19 -0.22 6.11
N LYS A 107 2.34 -1.15 6.57
CA LYS A 107 2.70 -2.54 6.87
C LYS A 107 2.00 -3.49 5.91
N ALA A 108 2.74 -4.44 5.36
CA ALA A 108 2.21 -5.55 4.58
C ALA A 108 2.51 -6.87 5.29
N TYR A 109 1.48 -7.61 5.65
CA TYR A 109 1.57 -8.91 6.29
C TYR A 109 1.33 -10.00 5.25
N MET A 110 2.25 -10.95 5.17
CA MET A 110 2.21 -12.02 4.19
C MET A 110 1.75 -13.34 4.84
N ASN A 111 1.13 -14.20 4.05
CA ASN A 111 1.00 -15.64 4.30
C ASN A 111 1.81 -16.34 3.22
N ASP A 112 2.75 -17.18 3.62
CA ASP A 112 3.63 -17.90 2.70
C ASP A 112 4.11 -17.02 1.53
N SER A 113 3.38 -16.98 0.44
CA SER A 113 3.73 -16.23 -0.77
C SER A 113 2.73 -15.13 -1.15
N THR A 114 1.66 -14.91 -0.37
CA THR A 114 0.62 -13.90 -0.70
C THR A 114 0.40 -12.91 0.42
N ILE A 115 -0.03 -11.70 0.07
CA ILE A 115 -0.45 -10.71 1.07
C ILE A 115 -1.77 -11.16 1.72
N ARG A 116 -1.85 -11.07 3.04
CA ARG A 116 -3.08 -11.31 3.82
C ARG A 116 -3.70 -10.03 4.37
N MET A 117 -2.87 -9.02 4.69
CA MET A 117 -3.35 -7.74 5.21
C MET A 117 -2.36 -6.63 4.87
N ALA A 118 -2.87 -5.50 4.42
CA ALA A 118 -2.16 -4.23 4.39
C ALA A 118 -2.71 -3.32 5.49
N HIS A 119 -1.84 -2.55 6.15
CA HIS A 119 -2.19 -1.66 7.24
C HIS A 119 -1.48 -0.33 7.05
N VAL A 120 -2.24 0.73 6.79
CA VAL A 120 -1.77 2.10 6.65
C VAL A 120 -2.06 2.85 7.94
N ILE A 121 -1.05 3.43 8.55
CA ILE A 121 -1.10 4.08 9.86
C ILE A 121 -0.69 5.54 9.71
N GLY A 122 -1.45 6.43 10.33
CA GLY A 122 -1.22 7.87 10.37
C GLY A 122 -1.54 8.55 9.03
N GLN A 123 -2.52 9.46 9.04
CA GLN A 123 -2.96 10.23 7.88
C GLN A 123 -3.15 9.38 6.60
N ALA A 124 -3.79 8.22 6.79
CA ALA A 124 -3.97 7.27 5.72
C ALA A 124 -4.80 7.86 4.58
N LEU A 125 -4.32 7.73 3.35
CA LEU A 125 -4.99 8.20 2.14
C LEU A 125 -4.93 7.12 1.06
N SER A 126 -6.09 6.78 0.51
CA SER A 126 -6.23 5.95 -0.68
C SER A 126 -6.80 6.79 -1.82
N ILE A 127 -6.13 6.78 -2.95
CA ILE A 127 -6.57 7.46 -4.18
C ILE A 127 -6.69 6.40 -5.27
N ASP A 128 -7.81 6.42 -5.98
CA ASP A 128 -8.12 5.52 -7.09
C ASP A 128 -8.41 6.36 -8.33
N GLU A 129 -7.50 6.35 -9.30
CA GLU A 129 -7.64 7.08 -10.54
C GLU A 129 -8.74 6.46 -11.39
N MET A 130 -9.66 7.28 -11.86
CA MET A 130 -10.73 6.82 -12.75
C MET A 130 -10.23 6.66 -14.21
N PRO A 131 -10.96 5.92 -15.06
CA PRO A 131 -10.53 5.65 -16.44
C PRO A 131 -10.32 6.89 -17.31
N ASP A 132 -10.88 8.03 -16.93
CA ASP A 132 -10.70 9.30 -17.63
C ASP A 132 -9.40 10.04 -17.27
N SER A 133 -8.65 9.53 -16.28
CA SER A 133 -7.39 10.11 -15.75
C SER A 133 -7.53 11.56 -15.26
N VAL A 134 -8.73 12.00 -14.97
CA VAL A 134 -9.06 13.36 -14.49
C VAL A 134 -9.70 13.32 -13.11
N HIS A 135 -10.58 12.34 -12.89
CA HIS A 135 -11.28 12.19 -11.64
C HIS A 135 -10.63 11.10 -10.77
N PHE A 136 -10.71 11.29 -9.46
CA PHE A 136 -10.08 10.42 -8.47
C PHE A 136 -11.06 10.11 -7.34
N ASN A 137 -11.36 8.83 -7.12
CA ASN A 137 -12.00 8.39 -5.89
C ASN A 137 -11.00 8.48 -4.75
N GLN A 138 -11.40 8.98 -3.61
CA GLN A 138 -10.50 9.27 -2.51
C GLN A 138 -11.12 8.83 -1.18
N VAL A 139 -10.30 8.28 -0.33
CA VAL A 139 -10.65 7.98 1.06
C VAL A 139 -9.50 8.42 1.94
N THR A 140 -9.78 9.20 2.98
CA THR A 140 -8.81 9.52 4.03
C THR A 140 -9.33 9.08 5.39
N SER A 141 -8.41 8.73 6.30
CA SER A 141 -8.71 8.36 7.68
C SER A 141 -7.45 8.41 8.53
N LYS A 142 -7.57 8.18 9.85
CA LYS A 142 -6.39 8.01 10.72
C LYS A 142 -5.66 6.71 10.42
N GLU A 143 -6.42 5.67 10.07
CA GLU A 143 -5.91 4.31 9.87
C GLU A 143 -6.73 3.59 8.81
N MET A 144 -6.07 2.80 7.96
CA MET A 144 -6.74 1.94 6.97
C MET A 144 -6.19 0.52 7.06
N LYS A 145 -7.07 -0.46 6.94
CA LYS A 145 -6.72 -1.88 6.80
C LYS A 145 -7.37 -2.46 5.55
N ALA A 146 -6.63 -3.23 4.79
CA ALA A 146 -7.16 -4.02 3.69
C ALA A 146 -6.86 -5.49 3.95
N TYR A 147 -7.88 -6.32 3.89
CA TYR A 147 -7.81 -7.76 4.12
C TYR A 147 -7.92 -8.49 2.79
N PHE A 148 -7.03 -9.45 2.61
CA PHE A 148 -6.89 -10.19 1.37
C PHE A 148 -7.15 -11.68 1.60
N GLU A 149 -7.72 -12.30 0.59
CA GLU A 149 -7.91 -13.73 0.51
C GLU A 149 -7.35 -14.21 -0.83
N ASN A 150 -6.38 -15.13 -0.79
CA ASN A 150 -5.64 -15.58 -1.97
C ASN A 150 -5.02 -14.44 -2.80
N GLY A 151 -4.48 -13.41 -2.10
CA GLY A 151 -3.88 -12.24 -2.73
C GLY A 151 -4.87 -11.22 -3.33
N GLN A 152 -6.17 -11.44 -3.19
CA GLN A 152 -7.21 -10.53 -3.67
C GLN A 152 -7.88 -9.80 -2.52
N ALA A 153 -8.04 -8.48 -2.62
CA ALA A 153 -8.72 -7.69 -1.60
C ALA A 153 -10.18 -8.12 -1.47
N ARG A 154 -10.64 -8.34 -0.23
CA ARG A 154 -12.01 -8.71 0.13
C ARG A 154 -12.69 -7.67 0.99
N MET A 155 -11.96 -7.03 1.87
CA MET A 155 -12.50 -6.01 2.75
C MET A 155 -11.49 -4.89 2.94
N GLY A 156 -11.96 -3.65 2.87
CA GLY A 156 -11.25 -2.46 3.31
C GLY A 156 -11.94 -1.88 4.54
N GLU A 157 -11.17 -1.45 5.54
CA GLU A 157 -11.64 -0.77 6.72
C GLU A 157 -10.88 0.54 6.88
N SER A 158 -11.62 1.64 7.04
CA SER A 158 -11.09 2.98 7.32
C SER A 158 -11.60 3.43 8.68
N ILE A 159 -10.71 3.88 9.56
CA ILE A 159 -10.98 4.16 10.97
C ILE A 159 -10.50 5.55 11.35
N GLY A 160 -11.39 6.31 11.98
CA GLY A 160 -11.13 7.64 12.57
C GLY A 160 -11.15 8.77 11.56
N ASN A 161 -12.12 9.66 11.68
CA ASN A 161 -12.31 10.86 10.84
C ASN A 161 -12.28 10.51 9.33
N VAL A 162 -13.06 9.52 8.94
CA VAL A 162 -13.11 9.07 7.55
C VAL A 162 -13.82 10.11 6.70
N GLN A 163 -13.17 10.54 5.62
CA GLN A 163 -13.79 11.35 4.57
C GLN A 163 -13.61 10.62 3.23
N THR A 164 -14.65 10.66 2.41
CA THR A 164 -14.62 10.01 1.10
C THR A 164 -15.13 10.93 0.01
N ILE A 165 -14.50 10.83 -1.14
CA ILE A 165 -14.98 11.35 -2.42
C ILE A 165 -15.14 10.14 -3.33
N TYR A 166 -16.35 9.94 -3.83
CA TYR A 166 -16.64 8.84 -4.74
C TYR A 166 -17.49 9.33 -5.91
N TYR A 167 -16.99 9.16 -7.13
CA TYR A 167 -17.70 9.50 -8.34
C TYR A 167 -18.60 8.35 -8.76
N LEU A 168 -19.87 8.65 -8.97
CA LEU A 168 -20.88 7.71 -9.45
C LEU A 168 -20.93 7.73 -10.96
N THR A 169 -20.92 6.56 -11.56
CA THR A 169 -21.00 6.38 -13.02
C THR A 169 -22.32 5.74 -13.43
N ASN A 170 -22.76 6.04 -14.63
CA ASN A 170 -23.90 5.41 -15.24
C ASN A 170 -23.50 4.02 -15.77
N ASP A 171 -24.26 2.99 -15.43
CA ASP A 171 -23.98 1.60 -15.83
C ASP A 171 -24.03 1.35 -17.35
N LYS A 172 -24.70 2.23 -18.10
CA LYS A 172 -24.90 2.05 -19.56
C LYS A 172 -23.74 2.56 -20.40
N ASP A 173 -23.18 3.71 -20.01
CA ASP A 173 -22.19 4.44 -20.82
C ASP A 173 -20.95 4.87 -20.04
N SER A 174 -20.88 4.49 -18.76
CA SER A 174 -19.79 4.85 -17.84
C SER A 174 -19.58 6.37 -17.65
N SER A 175 -20.54 7.20 -18.08
CA SER A 175 -20.48 8.64 -17.85
C SER A 175 -20.60 8.96 -16.36
N ILE A 176 -19.86 9.97 -15.87
CA ILE A 176 -19.93 10.40 -14.48
C ILE A 176 -21.22 11.20 -14.29
N VAL A 177 -22.08 10.74 -13.38
CA VAL A 177 -23.35 11.39 -13.05
C VAL A 177 -23.28 12.33 -11.87
N GLY A 178 -22.36 12.11 -10.96
CA GLY A 178 -22.18 12.96 -9.79
C GLY A 178 -21.10 12.46 -8.85
N LEU A 179 -20.93 13.22 -7.78
CA LEU A 179 -19.97 12.98 -6.71
C LEU A 179 -20.73 12.75 -5.40
N ASN A 180 -20.39 11.70 -4.69
CA ASN A 180 -20.80 11.46 -3.32
C ASN A 180 -19.65 11.85 -2.37
N TYR A 181 -19.87 12.83 -1.53
CA TYR A 181 -18.99 13.18 -0.42
C TYR A 181 -19.57 12.61 0.87
N MET A 182 -18.79 11.89 1.66
CA MET A 182 -19.27 11.33 2.92
C MET A 182 -18.22 11.51 4.03
N GLU A 183 -18.71 11.80 5.22
CA GLU A 183 -17.95 11.81 6.47
C GLU A 183 -18.51 10.76 7.41
N THR A 184 -17.64 10.02 8.09
CA THR A 184 -18.01 9.01 9.06
C THR A 184 -16.86 8.74 10.03
N ASP A 185 -17.14 8.09 11.14
CA ASP A 185 -16.10 7.69 12.08
C ASP A 185 -15.38 6.39 11.62
N THR A 186 -16.14 5.44 11.09
CA THR A 186 -15.61 4.18 10.59
C THR A 186 -16.38 3.72 9.36
N MET A 187 -15.67 3.25 8.35
CA MET A 187 -16.23 2.71 7.12
C MET A 187 -15.62 1.35 6.80
N ARG A 188 -16.45 0.43 6.33
CA ARG A 188 -16.04 -0.85 5.77
C ARG A 188 -16.57 -1.03 4.36
N MET A 189 -15.71 -1.44 3.45
CA MET A 189 -16.04 -1.79 2.07
C MET A 189 -15.82 -3.29 1.88
N TYR A 190 -16.79 -3.96 1.31
CA TYR A 190 -16.74 -5.39 1.00
C TYR A 190 -16.68 -5.57 -0.50
N LEU A 191 -15.75 -6.39 -0.98
CA LEU A 191 -15.47 -6.61 -2.39
C LEU A 191 -15.77 -8.07 -2.78
N SER A 192 -16.29 -8.25 -4.00
CA SER A 192 -16.40 -9.57 -4.62
C SER A 192 -15.03 -10.15 -4.99
N PRO A 193 -14.95 -11.45 -5.36
CA PRO A 193 -13.75 -12.03 -5.96
C PRO A 193 -13.24 -11.26 -7.18
N GLU A 194 -14.13 -10.67 -7.96
CA GLU A 194 -13.83 -9.87 -9.16
C GLU A 194 -13.48 -8.41 -8.83
N ARG A 195 -13.28 -8.09 -7.51
CA ARG A 195 -12.96 -6.74 -6.97
C ARG A 195 -14.07 -5.70 -7.17
N GLN A 196 -15.31 -6.13 -7.40
CA GLN A 196 -16.45 -5.22 -7.47
C GLN A 196 -16.97 -4.89 -6.06
N LEU A 197 -17.32 -3.65 -5.82
CA LEU A 197 -17.90 -3.19 -4.57
C LEU A 197 -19.27 -3.83 -4.37
N GLN A 198 -19.43 -4.64 -3.32
CA GLN A 198 -20.69 -5.31 -2.98
C GLN A 198 -21.47 -4.58 -1.90
N LYS A 199 -20.75 -4.04 -0.90
CA LYS A 199 -21.38 -3.42 0.26
C LYS A 199 -20.47 -2.37 0.87
N ILE A 200 -21.06 -1.25 1.27
CA ILE A 200 -20.45 -0.26 2.16
C ILE A 200 -21.23 -0.27 3.48
N TRP A 201 -20.51 -0.31 4.58
CA TRP A 201 -21.04 -0.04 5.91
C TRP A 201 -20.31 1.16 6.50
N ALA A 202 -21.06 2.12 7.06
CA ALA A 202 -20.50 3.31 7.69
C ALA A 202 -21.24 3.58 9.01
N ASN A 203 -20.49 3.98 10.04
CA ASN A 203 -21.04 4.30 11.36
C ASN A 203 -21.22 5.81 11.47
N LYS A 204 -22.47 6.24 11.79
CA LYS A 204 -22.82 7.68 11.98
C LYS A 204 -22.36 8.54 10.78
N SER A 205 -22.73 8.11 9.58
CA SER A 205 -22.32 8.82 8.36
C SER A 205 -23.20 10.01 8.04
N VAL A 206 -22.55 11.07 7.54
CA VAL A 206 -23.20 12.21 6.88
C VAL A 206 -22.69 12.26 5.45
N GLY A 207 -23.62 12.20 4.48
CA GLY A 207 -23.26 12.19 3.06
C GLY A 207 -24.04 13.25 2.28
N THR A 208 -23.40 13.78 1.24
CA THR A 208 -24.01 14.73 0.29
C THR A 208 -23.69 14.25 -1.13
N PHE A 209 -24.73 14.14 -1.93
CA PHE A 209 -24.59 13.90 -3.36
C PHE A 209 -24.63 15.22 -4.12
N TYR A 210 -23.69 15.42 -5.02
CA TYR A 210 -23.62 16.56 -5.93
C TYR A 210 -23.74 16.05 -7.37
N PRO A 211 -24.75 16.50 -8.16
CA PRO A 211 -24.74 16.29 -9.60
C PRO A 211 -23.44 16.80 -10.22
N ILE A 212 -22.92 16.15 -11.24
CA ILE A 212 -21.59 16.48 -11.79
C ILE A 212 -21.43 17.94 -12.19
N THR A 213 -22.49 18.57 -12.67
CA THR A 213 -22.52 20.00 -13.07
C THR A 213 -22.56 20.97 -11.88
N GLN A 214 -22.76 20.47 -10.65
CA GLN A 214 -22.95 21.27 -9.44
C GLN A 214 -21.92 20.95 -8.34
N VAL A 215 -20.87 20.19 -8.69
CA VAL A 215 -19.83 19.84 -7.72
C VAL A 215 -19.04 21.09 -7.32
N PRO A 216 -18.99 21.44 -6.01
CA PRO A 216 -18.18 22.56 -5.56
C PRO A 216 -16.67 22.27 -5.78
N PRO A 217 -15.86 23.23 -6.25
CA PRO A 217 -14.42 23.04 -6.41
C PRO A 217 -13.69 22.55 -5.15
N SER A 218 -14.17 22.93 -3.97
CA SER A 218 -13.62 22.50 -2.68
C SER A 218 -13.94 21.04 -2.31
N LYS A 219 -14.78 20.34 -3.09
CA LYS A 219 -15.20 18.96 -2.85
C LYS A 219 -14.61 17.97 -3.85
N VAL A 220 -13.79 18.42 -4.82
CA VAL A 220 -13.17 17.53 -5.81
C VAL A 220 -11.88 16.86 -5.31
N LYS A 221 -11.27 17.42 -4.26
CA LYS A 221 -10.05 16.89 -3.63
C LYS A 221 -10.14 17.00 -2.11
N LEU A 222 -9.75 15.94 -1.41
CA LEU A 222 -9.56 15.97 0.04
C LEU A 222 -8.34 16.83 0.40
N PRO A 223 -8.28 17.41 1.62
CA PRO A 223 -7.21 18.34 1.99
C PRO A 223 -5.79 17.80 1.85
N ASN A 224 -5.60 16.50 2.04
CA ASN A 224 -4.30 15.82 1.94
C ASN A 224 -4.08 15.13 0.59
N PHE A 225 -4.88 15.44 -0.44
CA PHE A 225 -4.75 14.85 -1.76
C PHE A 225 -3.37 15.13 -2.37
N ALA A 226 -2.66 14.06 -2.74
CA ALA A 226 -1.41 14.12 -3.47
C ALA A 226 -1.26 12.89 -4.37
N TRP A 227 -1.03 13.10 -5.66
CA TRP A 227 -0.84 12.05 -6.66
C TRP A 227 0.60 12.10 -7.18
N PHE A 228 1.32 10.98 -7.09
CA PHE A 228 2.77 10.88 -7.31
C PHE A 228 3.11 9.84 -8.38
N ASP A 229 2.54 9.95 -9.57
CA ASP A 229 2.83 9.00 -10.65
C ASP A 229 4.25 9.21 -11.24
N ASP A 230 4.79 10.41 -11.15
CA ASP A 230 6.11 10.81 -11.67
C ASP A 230 7.30 10.14 -10.96
N ILE A 231 7.13 9.70 -9.70
CA ILE A 231 8.17 9.00 -8.93
C ILE A 231 7.96 7.49 -8.83
N ARG A 232 6.91 6.97 -9.43
CA ARG A 232 6.59 5.54 -9.45
C ARG A 232 7.72 4.74 -10.11
N PRO A 233 8.20 3.62 -9.48
CA PRO A 233 9.26 2.77 -10.02
C PRO A 233 8.93 2.12 -11.34
#